data_8a06d33ac9b766cd81d46ab57950e964
#
_entry.id   8a06d33ac9b766cd81d46ab57950e964
#
_cell.length_a   1.000
_cell.length_b   1.000
_cell.length_c   1.000
_cell.angle_alpha   90.00
_cell.angle_beta   90.00
_cell.angle_gamma   90.00
#
_symmetry.space_group_name_H-M   'P 1'
#
loop_
_entity.id
_entity.type
_entity.pdbx_description
1 polymer ?
#
loop_
_entity_poly.entity_id
_entity_poly.type
_entity_poly.pdbx_seq_one_letter_code
_entity_poly.pdbx_strand_id
1 'polypeptide(L)'
;AEGGTSVLLFDEGDALFGSRGDNDSAQDKYANQEVAYLLQRLEVFEGCVIITTNLQENIDEAFLRRFGAVVEFPFPSPLERRKLWERALPPEAFRDPDIDTDMLGKQFHLAGGSIVNAAINACIDASARGDRLAMRHCVVAVARELYKMGKQVNRVNFGSFFHEVDGLFT
;
A
#
# COMPACT_ATOMS: atom_id res chain seq x y z
N ALA A 1 -32.39 20.24 -6.33
CA ALA A 1 -30.96 19.92 -6.31
C ALA A 1 -30.76 18.75 -7.27
N GLU A 2 -30.04 18.99 -8.33
CA GLU A 2 -29.72 18.01 -9.37
C GLU A 2 -28.93 16.85 -8.74
N GLY A 3 -29.45 15.62 -8.88
CA GLY A 3 -28.89 14.41 -8.37
C GLY A 3 -27.59 14.02 -9.10
N GLY A 4 -26.49 14.60 -8.69
CA GLY A 4 -25.17 14.08 -9.04
C GLY A 4 -24.91 12.83 -8.24
N THR A 5 -24.47 11.74 -8.87
CA THR A 5 -24.04 10.53 -8.19
C THR A 5 -22.78 10.88 -7.37
N SER A 6 -22.95 11.11 -6.07
CA SER A 6 -21.85 11.42 -5.17
C SER A 6 -21.16 10.14 -4.72
N VAL A 7 -19.84 10.17 -4.62
CA VAL A 7 -19.04 9.08 -4.04
C VAL A 7 -18.42 9.60 -2.75
N LEU A 8 -18.67 8.90 -1.65
CA LEU A 8 -18.03 9.17 -0.37
C LEU A 8 -16.93 8.12 -0.15
N LEU A 9 -15.73 8.58 0.17
CA LEU A 9 -14.61 7.72 0.54
C LEU A 9 -14.25 7.96 2.01
N PHE A 10 -14.29 6.88 2.79
CA PHE A 10 -13.76 6.85 4.15
C PHE A 10 -12.50 6.01 4.14
N ASP A 11 -11.36 6.67 4.28
CA ASP A 11 -10.07 6.01 4.39
C ASP A 11 -9.78 5.66 5.84
N GLU A 12 -9.13 4.50 6.09
CA GLU A 12 -8.86 3.99 7.45
C GLU A 12 -10.14 3.82 8.30
N GLY A 13 -11.16 3.20 7.72
CA GLY A 13 -12.46 3.00 8.37
C GLY A 13 -12.43 2.17 9.66
N ASP A 14 -11.37 1.42 9.91
CA ASP A 14 -11.15 0.70 11.17
C ASP A 14 -11.10 1.64 12.38
N ALA A 15 -10.66 2.89 12.21
CA ALA A 15 -10.72 3.91 13.24
C ALA A 15 -12.18 4.28 13.64
N LEU A 16 -13.12 4.13 12.71
CA LEU A 16 -14.53 4.42 12.92
C LEU A 16 -15.32 3.18 13.39
N PHE A 17 -14.93 1.98 12.93
CA PHE A 17 -15.72 0.75 13.08
C PHE A 17 -15.02 -0.31 13.94
N GLY A 18 -13.91 0.05 14.60
CA GLY A 18 -13.12 -0.83 15.45
C GLY A 18 -13.97 -1.51 16.53
N SER A 19 -13.59 -2.75 16.86
CA SER A 19 -14.30 -3.59 17.81
C SER A 19 -14.52 -2.87 19.14
N ARG A 20 -15.73 -3.02 19.65
CA ARG A 20 -16.15 -2.55 20.95
C ARG A 20 -15.24 -3.14 22.02
N GLY A 21 -14.33 -2.33 22.55
CA GLY A 21 -13.59 -2.75 23.75
C GLY A 21 -14.58 -2.97 24.89
N ASP A 22 -14.40 -4.03 25.65
CA ASP A 22 -15.18 -4.40 26.84
C ASP A 22 -15.02 -3.40 28.01
N ASN A 23 -14.53 -2.20 27.74
CA ASN A 23 -14.33 -1.18 28.74
C ASN A 23 -15.59 -0.30 28.85
N ASP A 24 -16.26 -0.43 29.98
CA ASP A 24 -17.49 0.27 30.39
C ASP A 24 -17.28 1.78 30.67
N SER A 25 -16.39 2.44 29.91
CA SER A 25 -16.15 3.87 30.09
C SER A 25 -17.23 4.72 29.41
N ALA A 26 -17.55 5.86 30.01
CA ALA A 26 -18.51 6.80 29.43
C ALA A 26 -18.08 7.27 28.03
N GLN A 27 -16.77 7.35 27.78
CA GLN A 27 -16.19 7.72 26.47
C GLN A 27 -16.52 6.70 25.39
N ASP A 28 -16.50 5.39 25.71
CA ASP A 28 -16.83 4.34 24.74
C ASP A 28 -18.31 4.36 24.35
N LYS A 29 -19.20 4.78 25.25
CA LYS A 29 -20.63 4.93 24.96
C LYS A 29 -20.90 6.07 23.98
N TYR A 30 -20.17 7.19 24.09
CA TYR A 30 -20.31 8.31 23.15
C TYR A 30 -19.74 7.95 21.77
N ALA A 31 -18.59 7.31 21.71
CA ALA A 31 -18.01 6.83 20.45
C ALA A 31 -18.95 5.86 19.71
N ASN A 32 -19.54 4.92 20.45
CA ASN A 32 -20.53 3.98 19.91
C ASN A 32 -21.79 4.66 19.35
N GLN A 33 -22.24 5.75 19.98
CA GLN A 33 -23.40 6.52 19.51
C GLN A 33 -23.08 7.29 18.21
N GLU A 34 -21.88 7.89 18.11
CA GLU A 34 -21.43 8.60 16.92
C GLU A 34 -21.31 7.64 15.73
N VAL A 35 -20.73 6.47 15.95
CA VAL A 35 -20.62 5.42 14.92
C VAL A 35 -22.01 4.94 14.49
N ALA A 36 -22.94 4.67 15.42
CA ALA A 36 -24.29 4.26 15.10
C ALA A 36 -25.04 5.34 14.29
N TYR A 37 -24.86 6.60 14.64
CA TYR A 37 -25.43 7.72 13.89
C TYR A 37 -24.85 7.84 12.47
N LEU A 38 -23.53 7.72 12.34
CA LEU A 38 -22.86 7.73 11.04
C LEU A 38 -23.41 6.64 10.12
N LEU A 39 -23.57 5.43 10.64
CA LEU A 39 -24.09 4.30 9.88
C LEU A 39 -25.52 4.54 9.41
N GLN A 40 -26.37 5.06 10.30
CA GLN A 40 -27.74 5.42 9.92
C GLN A 40 -27.75 6.46 8.77
N ARG A 41 -26.81 7.41 8.79
CA ARG A 41 -26.67 8.39 7.71
C ARG A 41 -26.18 7.77 6.41
N LEU A 42 -25.28 6.78 6.49
CA LEU A 42 -24.77 6.05 5.32
C LEU A 42 -25.88 5.18 4.68
N GLU A 43 -26.77 4.59 5.45
CA GLU A 43 -27.90 3.80 4.94
C GLU A 43 -28.91 4.62 4.11
N VAL A 44 -29.07 5.91 4.41
CA VAL A 44 -29.98 6.80 3.68
C VAL A 44 -29.27 7.65 2.62
N PHE A 45 -27.98 7.45 2.45
CA PHE A 45 -27.20 8.22 1.46
C PHE A 45 -27.46 7.70 0.04
N GLU A 46 -27.95 8.58 -0.82
CA GLU A 46 -28.21 8.27 -2.24
C GLU A 46 -26.93 8.40 -3.06
N GLY A 47 -25.96 7.50 -2.88
CA GLY A 47 -24.69 7.54 -3.57
C GLY A 47 -23.87 6.28 -3.33
N CYS A 48 -22.64 6.26 -3.83
CA CYS A 48 -21.70 5.19 -3.57
C CYS A 48 -20.86 5.55 -2.34
N VAL A 49 -20.76 4.62 -1.38
CA VAL A 49 -19.88 4.74 -0.22
C VAL A 49 -18.78 3.70 -0.32
N ILE A 50 -17.54 4.14 -0.24
CA ILE A 50 -16.34 3.30 -0.23
C ILE A 50 -15.67 3.48 1.11
N ILE A 51 -15.38 2.37 1.79
CA ILE A 51 -14.66 2.37 3.05
C ILE A 51 -13.42 1.50 2.86
N THR A 52 -12.24 2.04 3.15
CA THR A 52 -11.00 1.28 3.15
C THR A 52 -10.57 0.93 4.57
N THR A 53 -9.97 -0.22 4.76
CA THR A 53 -9.42 -0.64 6.06
C THR A 53 -8.23 -1.59 5.88
N ASN A 54 -7.31 -1.56 6.80
CA ASN A 54 -6.22 -2.51 6.93
C ASN A 54 -6.54 -3.64 7.93
N LEU A 55 -7.64 -3.51 8.69
CA LEU A 55 -8.01 -4.35 9.82
C LEU A 55 -9.45 -4.84 9.67
N GLN A 56 -9.74 -5.61 8.62
CA GLN A 56 -11.07 -6.15 8.36
C GLN A 56 -11.62 -6.95 9.54
N GLU A 57 -10.76 -7.66 10.26
CA GLU A 57 -11.10 -8.44 11.45
C GLU A 57 -11.63 -7.59 12.62
N ASN A 58 -11.32 -6.30 12.62
CA ASN A 58 -11.81 -5.36 13.65
C ASN A 58 -13.18 -4.77 13.31
N ILE A 59 -13.67 -4.99 12.09
CA ILE A 59 -15.00 -4.53 11.69
C ILE A 59 -16.05 -5.51 12.21
N ASP A 60 -17.00 -5.01 13.00
CA ASP A 60 -18.11 -5.80 13.51
C ASP A 60 -18.90 -6.44 12.36
N GLU A 61 -19.24 -7.72 12.48
CA GLU A 61 -20.01 -8.47 11.47
C GLU A 61 -21.35 -7.81 11.13
N ALA A 62 -21.98 -7.12 12.09
CA ALA A 62 -23.21 -6.37 11.88
C ALA A 62 -23.02 -5.21 10.87
N PHE A 63 -21.79 -4.67 10.74
CA PHE A 63 -21.46 -3.67 9.75
C PHE A 63 -21.22 -4.30 8.38
N LEU A 64 -20.49 -5.41 8.34
CA LEU A 64 -20.19 -6.10 7.08
C LEU A 64 -21.48 -6.49 6.33
N ARG A 65 -22.54 -6.84 7.05
CA ARG A 65 -23.84 -7.19 6.44
C ARG A 65 -24.55 -6.02 5.74
N ARG A 66 -24.13 -4.79 5.98
CA ARG A 66 -24.73 -3.58 5.39
C ARG A 66 -24.01 -3.15 4.11
N PHE A 67 -22.82 -3.69 3.84
CA PHE A 67 -22.09 -3.41 2.62
C PHE A 67 -22.62 -4.27 1.47
N GLY A 68 -22.82 -3.65 0.32
CA GLY A 68 -23.23 -4.34 -0.90
C GLY A 68 -22.14 -5.24 -1.49
N ALA A 69 -20.87 -4.93 -1.20
CA ALA A 69 -19.72 -5.73 -1.61
C ALA A 69 -18.54 -5.52 -0.66
N VAL A 70 -17.74 -6.56 -0.50
CA VAL A 70 -16.41 -6.50 0.14
C VAL A 70 -15.38 -6.89 -0.91
N VAL A 71 -14.40 -6.02 -1.13
CA VAL A 71 -13.31 -6.24 -2.09
C VAL A 71 -12.00 -6.36 -1.34
N GLU A 72 -11.40 -7.53 -1.39
CA GLU A 72 -10.10 -7.78 -0.79
C GLU A 72 -8.97 -7.49 -1.78
N PHE A 73 -7.94 -6.80 -1.30
CA PHE A 73 -6.70 -6.57 -2.02
C PHE A 73 -5.58 -7.41 -1.39
N PRO A 74 -5.37 -8.65 -1.83
CA PRO A 74 -4.35 -9.51 -1.27
C PRO A 74 -2.95 -8.98 -1.59
N PHE A 75 -1.97 -9.44 -0.82
CA PHE A 75 -0.58 -9.12 -1.11
C PHE A 75 -0.21 -9.64 -2.51
N PRO A 76 0.44 -8.82 -3.38
CA PRO A 76 0.65 -9.17 -4.77
C PRO A 76 1.58 -10.38 -4.93
N SER A 77 1.19 -11.32 -5.80
CA SER A 77 2.01 -12.43 -6.24
C SER A 77 3.28 -11.97 -6.98
N PRO A 78 4.30 -12.81 -7.17
CA PRO A 78 5.50 -12.44 -7.94
C PRO A 78 5.19 -11.90 -9.33
N LEU A 79 4.20 -12.48 -10.02
CA LEU A 79 3.78 -12.02 -11.35
C LEU A 79 3.11 -10.65 -11.31
N GLU A 80 2.28 -10.40 -10.30
CA GLU A 80 1.65 -9.09 -10.11
C GLU A 80 2.68 -8.03 -9.72
N ARG A 81 3.64 -8.36 -8.85
CA ARG A 81 4.75 -7.45 -8.53
C ARG A 81 5.58 -7.10 -9.77
N ARG A 82 5.88 -8.07 -10.64
CA ARG A 82 6.52 -7.80 -11.93
C ARG A 82 5.72 -6.77 -12.74
N LYS A 83 4.40 -6.97 -12.90
CA LYS A 83 3.53 -6.03 -13.63
C LYS A 83 3.48 -4.64 -12.98
N LEU A 84 3.52 -4.59 -11.65
CA LEU A 84 3.58 -3.33 -10.91
C LEU A 84 4.90 -2.60 -11.19
N TRP A 85 6.05 -3.29 -11.22
CA TRP A 85 7.33 -2.73 -11.62
C TRP A 85 7.30 -2.21 -13.06
N GLU A 86 6.79 -3.00 -14.01
CA GLU A 86 6.66 -2.59 -15.42
C GLU A 86 5.85 -1.31 -15.60
N ARG A 87 4.82 -1.10 -14.77
CA ARG A 87 3.97 0.10 -14.79
C ARG A 87 4.59 1.29 -14.07
N ALA A 88 5.34 1.04 -13.00
CA ALA A 88 5.91 2.09 -12.16
C ALA A 88 7.20 2.68 -12.75
N LEU A 89 7.94 1.90 -13.54
CA LEU A 89 9.16 2.34 -14.20
C LEU A 89 8.86 3.22 -15.41
N PRO A 90 9.74 4.20 -15.73
CA PRO A 90 9.57 5.05 -16.90
C PRO A 90 9.69 4.24 -18.20
N PRO A 91 9.29 4.82 -19.37
CA PRO A 91 9.47 4.18 -20.67
C PRO A 91 10.91 3.74 -20.94
N GLU A 92 11.09 2.71 -21.76
CA GLU A 92 12.39 2.08 -22.08
C GLU A 92 13.45 3.08 -22.59
N ALA A 93 13.01 4.17 -23.23
CA ALA A 93 13.91 5.22 -23.68
C ALA A 93 14.74 5.88 -22.55
N PHE A 94 14.26 5.83 -21.31
CA PHE A 94 14.89 6.47 -20.16
C PHE A 94 15.57 5.50 -19.19
N ARG A 95 15.52 4.20 -19.47
CA ARG A 95 16.09 3.14 -18.62
C ARG A 95 17.07 2.27 -19.40
N ASP A 96 18.00 1.65 -18.69
CA ASP A 96 18.91 0.68 -19.25
C ASP A 96 18.22 -0.68 -19.45
N PRO A 97 18.64 -1.48 -20.44
CA PRO A 97 18.08 -2.79 -20.72
C PRO A 97 18.41 -3.84 -19.64
N ASP A 98 19.27 -3.50 -18.68
CA ASP A 98 19.68 -4.39 -17.58
C ASP A 98 18.58 -4.56 -16.50
N ILE A 99 17.50 -3.74 -16.55
CA ILE A 99 16.44 -3.81 -15.55
C ILE A 99 15.59 -5.05 -15.75
N ASP A 100 15.74 -5.99 -14.85
CA ASP A 100 14.99 -7.24 -14.80
C ASP A 100 13.80 -7.12 -13.82
N THR A 101 12.63 -6.78 -14.36
CA THR A 101 11.38 -6.64 -13.57
C THR A 101 10.87 -7.99 -13.06
N ASP A 102 11.19 -9.09 -13.74
CA ASP A 102 10.83 -10.44 -13.31
C ASP A 102 11.63 -10.82 -12.05
N MET A 103 12.93 -10.54 -12.05
CA MET A 103 13.79 -10.73 -10.88
C MET A 103 13.31 -9.84 -9.71
N LEU A 104 13.06 -8.54 -9.95
CA LEU A 104 12.53 -7.63 -8.93
C LEU A 104 11.23 -8.15 -8.31
N GLY A 105 10.32 -8.65 -9.15
CA GLY A 105 9.05 -9.21 -8.71
C GLY A 105 9.18 -10.52 -7.93
N LYS A 106 10.12 -11.38 -8.28
CA LYS A 106 10.35 -12.67 -7.63
C LYS A 106 11.09 -12.52 -6.30
N GLN A 107 12.16 -11.76 -6.32
CA GLN A 107 13.10 -11.69 -5.19
C GLN A 107 12.60 -10.80 -4.06
N PHE A 108 12.00 -9.65 -4.39
CA PHE A 108 11.62 -8.67 -3.39
C PHE A 108 10.13 -8.70 -3.06
N HIS A 109 9.82 -9.06 -1.82
CA HIS A 109 8.46 -9.17 -1.33
C HIS A 109 7.96 -7.80 -0.86
N LEU A 110 7.47 -6.99 -1.81
CA LEU A 110 6.98 -5.62 -1.61
C LEU A 110 5.50 -5.49 -1.97
N ALA A 111 4.78 -4.68 -1.19
CA ALA A 111 3.42 -4.26 -1.54
C ALA A 111 3.43 -3.28 -2.71
N GLY A 112 2.28 -3.08 -3.36
CA GLY A 112 2.17 -2.22 -4.54
C GLY A 112 2.65 -0.78 -4.31
N GLY A 113 2.26 -0.16 -3.20
CA GLY A 113 2.72 1.19 -2.83
C GLY A 113 4.24 1.27 -2.64
N SER A 114 4.85 0.26 -1.99
CA SER A 114 6.31 0.20 -1.83
C SER A 114 7.04 0.03 -3.15
N ILE A 115 6.48 -0.72 -4.11
CA ILE A 115 7.05 -0.84 -5.46
C ILE A 115 7.04 0.53 -6.18
N VAL A 116 5.92 1.25 -6.12
CA VAL A 116 5.82 2.59 -6.72
C VAL A 116 6.82 3.55 -6.08
N ASN A 117 6.91 3.57 -4.75
CA ASN A 117 7.86 4.40 -4.03
C ASN A 117 9.32 4.05 -4.39
N ALA A 118 9.66 2.77 -4.48
CA ALA A 118 10.98 2.33 -4.89
C ALA A 118 11.30 2.77 -6.32
N ALA A 119 10.36 2.63 -7.26
CA ALA A 119 10.55 3.06 -8.65
C ALA A 119 10.78 4.58 -8.75
N ILE A 120 10.00 5.39 -8.03
CA ILE A 120 10.18 6.85 -7.96
C ILE A 120 11.55 7.22 -7.39
N ASN A 121 11.93 6.62 -6.26
CA ASN A 121 13.22 6.88 -5.63
C ASN A 121 14.41 6.46 -6.51
N ALA A 122 14.29 5.34 -7.23
CA ALA A 122 15.31 4.91 -8.22
C ALA A 122 15.48 5.95 -9.35
N CYS A 123 14.37 6.49 -9.86
CA CYS A 123 14.40 7.54 -10.88
C CYS A 123 15.05 8.83 -10.36
N ILE A 124 14.73 9.23 -9.13
CA ILE A 124 15.31 10.43 -8.49
C ILE A 124 16.82 10.24 -8.32
N ASP A 125 17.26 9.07 -7.82
CA ASP A 125 18.69 8.79 -7.60
C ASP A 125 19.47 8.78 -8.92
N ALA A 126 18.93 8.13 -9.96
CA ALA A 126 19.54 8.13 -11.30
C ALA A 126 19.63 9.55 -11.87
N SER A 127 18.56 10.32 -11.81
CA SER A 127 18.51 11.70 -12.31
C SER A 127 19.48 12.62 -11.58
N ALA A 128 19.58 12.49 -10.25
CA ALA A 128 20.51 13.30 -9.46
C ALA A 128 21.98 13.07 -9.81
N ARG A 129 22.30 11.88 -10.34
CA ARG A 129 23.65 11.51 -10.80
C ARG A 129 23.89 11.81 -12.29
N GLY A 130 22.83 12.18 -13.03
CA GLY A 130 22.89 12.33 -14.48
C GLY A 130 22.95 10.98 -15.21
N ASP A 131 22.58 9.88 -14.55
CA ASP A 131 22.60 8.53 -15.08
C ASP A 131 21.28 8.17 -15.76
N ARG A 132 21.33 7.19 -16.66
CA ARG A 132 20.11 6.45 -17.04
C ARG A 132 19.68 5.56 -15.87
N LEU A 133 18.36 5.33 -15.75
CA LEU A 133 17.86 4.41 -14.75
C LEU A 133 18.37 2.99 -15.06
N ALA A 134 19.07 2.39 -14.12
CA ALA A 134 19.68 1.06 -14.22
C ALA A 134 19.23 0.18 -13.05
N MET A 135 19.47 -1.13 -13.15
CA MET A 135 19.10 -2.10 -12.13
C MET A 135 19.62 -1.75 -10.74
N ARG A 136 20.88 -1.25 -10.63
CA ARG A 136 21.46 -0.82 -9.36
C ARG A 136 20.60 0.22 -8.62
N HIS A 137 20.01 1.18 -9.34
CA HIS A 137 19.16 2.20 -8.72
C HIS A 137 17.87 1.58 -8.14
N CYS A 138 17.28 0.63 -8.86
CA CYS A 138 16.10 -0.11 -8.37
C CYS A 138 16.42 -0.91 -7.11
N VAL A 139 17.56 -1.60 -7.09
CA VAL A 139 17.99 -2.42 -5.94
C VAL A 139 18.27 -1.56 -4.71
N VAL A 140 18.95 -0.43 -4.88
CA VAL A 140 19.20 0.53 -3.78
C VAL A 140 17.88 1.10 -3.25
N ALA A 141 16.95 1.45 -4.13
CA ALA A 141 15.63 1.94 -3.72
C ALA A 141 14.82 0.88 -2.97
N VAL A 142 14.85 -0.38 -3.42
CA VAL A 142 14.26 -1.52 -2.71
C VAL A 142 14.85 -1.66 -1.31
N ALA A 143 16.18 -1.56 -1.18
CA ALA A 143 16.84 -1.67 0.13
C ALA A 143 16.34 -0.58 1.09
N ARG A 144 16.17 0.65 0.61
CA ARG A 144 15.62 1.75 1.41
C ARG A 144 14.16 1.49 1.84
N GLU A 145 13.33 0.95 0.95
CA GLU A 145 11.95 0.57 1.30
C GLU A 145 11.91 -0.55 2.34
N LEU A 146 12.73 -1.58 2.20
CA LEU A 146 12.82 -2.66 3.18
C LEU A 146 13.32 -2.15 4.54
N TYR A 147 14.32 -1.28 4.54
CA TYR A 147 14.84 -0.67 5.78
C TYR A 147 13.77 0.16 6.51
N LYS A 148 12.98 0.97 5.79
CA LYS A 148 11.84 1.72 6.37
C LYS A 148 10.82 0.80 7.06
N MET A 149 10.66 -0.42 6.54
CA MET A 149 9.76 -1.44 7.11
C MET A 149 10.40 -2.26 8.25
N GLY A 150 11.61 -1.89 8.71
CA GLY A 150 12.34 -2.65 9.72
C GLY A 150 12.85 -4.01 9.25
N LYS A 151 12.88 -4.26 7.93
CA LYS A 151 13.37 -5.51 7.37
C LYS A 151 14.89 -5.44 7.15
N GLN A 152 15.56 -6.57 7.37
CA GLN A 152 17.01 -6.65 7.19
C GLN A 152 17.42 -6.60 5.72
N VAL A 153 18.43 -5.78 5.44
CA VAL A 153 19.16 -5.74 4.17
C VAL A 153 20.41 -6.61 4.31
N ASN A 154 20.40 -7.78 3.69
CA ASN A 154 21.48 -8.76 3.83
C ASN A 154 21.74 -9.54 2.54
N ARG A 155 22.83 -10.31 2.51
CA ARG A 155 23.24 -11.11 1.33
C ARG A 155 22.19 -12.13 0.90
N VAL A 156 21.41 -12.68 1.83
CA VAL A 156 20.37 -13.68 1.51
C VAL A 156 19.26 -13.04 0.68
N ASN A 157 18.86 -11.83 1.05
CA ASN A 157 17.77 -11.12 0.39
C ASN A 157 18.19 -10.46 -0.93
N PHE A 158 19.47 -10.06 -1.08
CA PHE A 158 19.96 -9.29 -2.22
C PHE A 158 20.85 -10.08 -3.18
N GLY A 159 21.35 -11.25 -2.77
CA GLY A 159 22.16 -12.12 -3.64
C GLY A 159 23.38 -11.40 -4.24
N SER A 160 23.50 -11.47 -5.57
CA SER A 160 24.58 -10.82 -6.31
C SER A 160 24.56 -9.30 -6.24
N PHE A 161 23.42 -8.69 -5.93
CA PHE A 161 23.27 -7.24 -5.78
C PHE A 161 23.60 -6.71 -4.39
N PHE A 162 23.99 -7.57 -3.45
CA PHE A 162 24.29 -7.12 -2.10
C PHE A 162 25.39 -6.06 -2.05
N HIS A 163 26.37 -6.13 -2.94
CA HIS A 163 27.45 -5.14 -3.04
C HIS A 163 26.99 -3.72 -3.33
N GLU A 164 25.80 -3.53 -3.97
CA GLU A 164 25.22 -2.22 -4.25
C GLU A 164 24.59 -1.59 -2.99
N VAL A 165 24.30 -2.39 -1.99
CA VAL A 165 23.56 -1.97 -0.78
C VAL A 165 24.38 -2.13 0.51
N ASP A 166 25.56 -2.75 0.41
CA ASP A 166 26.48 -2.95 1.54
C ASP A 166 26.96 -1.59 2.08
N GLY A 167 26.80 -1.39 3.38
CA GLY A 167 27.17 -0.13 4.03
C GLY A 167 26.16 1.02 3.92
N LEU A 168 25.02 0.87 3.23
CA LEU A 168 24.05 1.96 3.11
C LEU A 168 23.34 2.31 4.44
N PHE A 169 23.31 1.40 5.39
CA PHE A 169 22.52 1.52 6.63
C PHE A 169 23.36 1.23 7.90
N THR A 170 24.65 1.36 7.81
CA THR A 170 25.62 1.27 8.95
C THR A 170 25.84 2.60 9.62
#